data_5fdf9289d22c278722504ef380a3cf98
#
_entry.id   5fdf9289d22c278722504ef380a3cf98
#
_cell.length_a   1.000
_cell.length_b   1.000
_cell.length_c   1.000
_cell.angle_alpha   90.00
_cell.angle_beta   90.00
_cell.angle_gamma   90.00
#
_symmetry.space_group_name_H-M   'P 1'
#
loop_
_entity.id
_entity.type
_entity.pdbx_description
1 polymer ?
#
loop_
_entity_poly.entity_id
_entity_poly.type
_entity_poly.pdbx_seq_one_letter_code
_entity_poly.pdbx_strand_id
1 'polypeptide(L)'
;MQADPGYFGPESMMWKVNKEITVLFGGARALLMHAAHPLIAAGARQTSFYQRDPWKRLIRTLSLQNSVTFGTKKEADESAIRINKLHEVIKGRDEVTGDTYDALDQEQLLWVHACLQLSSIYFYEKTVRRLTEIEKNQYHKENMVAAQLVLINKKQMPQTHMELKQWVVNKSREKDYLLITDVAKDVEEIIKGGPVPIHIKPIWP
;
A
#
# COMPACT_ATOMS: atom_id res chain seq x y z
N MET A 1 20.05 -12.07 -26.38
CA MET A 1 19.84 -11.73 -24.96
C MET A 1 18.49 -12.30 -24.54
N GLN A 2 18.46 -13.10 -23.49
CA GLN A 2 17.20 -13.59 -22.94
C GLN A 2 16.50 -12.41 -22.25
N ALA A 3 15.21 -12.21 -22.51
CA ALA A 3 14.45 -11.12 -21.89
C ALA A 3 14.41 -11.33 -20.35
N ASP A 4 14.56 -10.25 -19.58
CA ASP A 4 14.42 -10.28 -18.14
C ASP A 4 12.93 -10.54 -17.78
N PRO A 5 12.59 -11.71 -17.18
CA PRO A 5 11.19 -12.08 -16.95
C PRO A 5 10.55 -11.35 -15.75
N GLY A 6 11.28 -10.47 -15.07
CA GLY A 6 10.81 -9.85 -13.84
C GLY A 6 10.80 -10.78 -12.61
N TYR A 7 10.18 -10.33 -11.53
CA TYR A 7 9.95 -11.15 -10.33
C TYR A 7 8.77 -12.09 -10.48
N PHE A 8 7.77 -11.69 -11.28
CA PHE A 8 6.52 -12.41 -11.45
C PHE A 8 6.16 -12.53 -12.92
N GLY A 9 5.67 -13.70 -13.31
CA GLY A 9 5.15 -13.94 -14.65
C GLY A 9 3.62 -14.01 -14.66
N PRO A 10 2.99 -14.15 -15.85
CA PRO A 10 1.54 -14.21 -16.01
C PRO A 10 0.84 -15.32 -15.21
N GLU A 11 1.57 -16.38 -14.85
CA GLU A 11 1.04 -17.49 -14.09
C GLU A 11 1.07 -17.26 -12.57
N SER A 12 1.78 -16.23 -12.08
CA SER A 12 1.83 -15.87 -10.67
C SER A 12 0.49 -15.33 -10.19
N MET A 13 0.22 -15.48 -8.89
CA MET A 13 -0.96 -14.88 -8.27
C MET A 13 -0.86 -13.36 -8.19
N MET A 14 0.36 -12.81 -8.04
CA MET A 14 0.61 -11.36 -8.12
C MET A 14 0.12 -10.80 -9.46
N TRP A 15 0.47 -11.44 -10.55
CA TRP A 15 0.04 -11.02 -11.88
C TRP A 15 -1.49 -11.15 -12.04
N LYS A 16 -2.03 -12.35 -11.69
CA LYS A 16 -3.47 -12.65 -11.83
C LYS A 16 -4.37 -11.71 -11.04
N VAL A 17 -3.96 -11.32 -9.85
CA VAL A 17 -4.74 -10.40 -9.00
C VAL A 17 -4.55 -8.95 -9.45
N ASN A 18 -3.30 -8.51 -9.62
CA ASN A 18 -3.02 -7.09 -9.82
C ASN A 18 -3.33 -6.57 -11.24
N LYS A 19 -3.53 -7.45 -12.23
CA LYS A 19 -3.99 -7.04 -13.57
C LYS A 19 -5.46 -6.59 -13.60
N GLU A 20 -6.24 -6.94 -12.58
CA GLU A 20 -7.66 -6.60 -12.55
C GLU A 20 -7.84 -5.14 -12.14
N ILE A 21 -8.47 -4.36 -13.01
CA ILE A 21 -8.64 -2.91 -12.80
C ILE A 21 -9.39 -2.58 -11.51
N THR A 22 -10.30 -3.44 -11.10
CA THR A 22 -11.10 -3.26 -9.87
C THR A 22 -10.26 -3.35 -8.60
N VAL A 23 -9.08 -3.97 -8.66
CA VAL A 23 -8.13 -4.03 -7.54
C VAL A 23 -7.56 -2.64 -7.20
N LEU A 24 -7.59 -1.69 -8.15
CA LEU A 24 -7.21 -0.30 -7.89
C LEU A 24 -8.07 0.38 -6.81
N PHE A 25 -9.34 -0.02 -6.65
CA PHE A 25 -10.18 0.45 -5.54
C PHE A 25 -9.65 0.00 -4.17
N GLY A 26 -8.88 -1.09 -4.15
CA GLY A 26 -8.16 -1.52 -2.96
C GLY A 26 -7.14 -0.50 -2.47
N GLY A 27 -6.56 0.30 -3.39
CA GLY A 27 -5.67 1.40 -3.05
C GLY A 27 -6.34 2.48 -2.19
N ALA A 28 -7.59 2.85 -2.50
CA ALA A 28 -8.35 3.81 -1.70
C ALA A 28 -8.60 3.29 -0.26
N ARG A 29 -9.03 2.03 -0.14
CA ARG A 29 -9.22 1.39 1.17
C ARG A 29 -7.90 1.33 1.97
N ALA A 30 -6.83 0.91 1.35
CA ALA A 30 -5.52 0.85 1.99
C ALA A 30 -5.06 2.24 2.43
N LEU A 31 -5.25 3.26 1.61
CA LEU A 31 -4.85 4.63 1.91
C LEU A 31 -5.58 5.19 3.14
N LEU A 32 -6.88 4.89 3.30
CA LEU A 32 -7.63 5.26 4.52
C LEU A 32 -7.07 4.55 5.76
N MET A 33 -6.74 3.26 5.66
CA MET A 33 -6.14 2.52 6.77
C MET A 33 -4.74 3.05 7.13
N HIS A 34 -3.94 3.47 6.14
CA HIS A 34 -2.65 4.13 6.39
C HIS A 34 -2.84 5.47 7.08
N ALA A 35 -3.77 6.28 6.59
CA ALA A 35 -4.05 7.61 7.12
C ALA A 35 -4.65 7.58 8.54
N ALA A 36 -5.33 6.49 8.90
CA ALA A 36 -5.84 6.29 10.26
C ALA A 36 -4.75 5.93 11.28
N HIS A 37 -3.55 5.53 10.85
CA HIS A 37 -2.43 5.28 11.77
C HIS A 37 -1.70 6.60 12.07
N PRO A 38 -1.64 7.08 13.36
CA PRO A 38 -1.14 8.42 13.69
C PRO A 38 0.26 8.72 13.17
N LEU A 39 1.22 7.79 13.35
CA LEU A 39 2.60 8.00 12.94
C LEU A 39 2.78 7.97 11.41
N ILE A 40 1.99 7.17 10.69
CA ILE A 40 1.98 7.20 9.21
C ILE A 40 1.35 8.51 8.72
N ALA A 41 0.30 8.99 9.39
CA ALA A 41 -0.30 10.29 9.12
C ALA A 41 0.71 11.42 9.35
N ALA A 42 1.51 11.37 10.43
CA ALA A 42 2.56 12.35 10.72
C ALA A 42 3.61 12.40 9.59
N GLY A 43 4.11 11.26 9.12
CA GLY A 43 5.01 11.19 7.97
C GLY A 43 4.38 11.70 6.67
N ALA A 44 3.08 11.49 6.48
CA ALA A 44 2.34 12.03 5.35
C ALA A 44 2.23 13.55 5.42
N ARG A 45 1.98 14.14 6.59
CA ARG A 45 1.98 15.61 6.83
C ARG A 45 3.32 16.24 6.49
N GLN A 46 4.43 15.65 6.93
CA GLN A 46 5.78 16.14 6.64
C GLN A 46 6.02 16.34 5.14
N THR A 47 5.55 15.42 4.33
CA THR A 47 5.76 15.49 2.88
C THR A 47 4.78 16.41 2.17
N SER A 48 3.62 16.73 2.77
CA SER A 48 2.48 17.50 2.23
C SER A 48 2.04 17.12 0.79
N PHE A 49 2.57 16.02 0.26
CA PHE A 49 2.25 15.55 -1.10
C PHE A 49 0.81 15.11 -1.28
N TYR A 50 0.18 14.59 -0.20
CA TYR A 50 -1.21 14.13 -0.28
C TYR A 50 -2.21 15.29 -0.45
N GLN A 51 -1.87 16.48 0.04
CA GLN A 51 -2.70 17.69 -0.10
C GLN A 51 -2.45 18.41 -1.43
N ARG A 52 -1.17 18.51 -1.86
CA ARG A 52 -0.80 19.26 -3.06
C ARG A 52 -1.16 18.55 -4.35
N ASP A 53 -0.95 17.23 -4.40
CA ASP A 53 -1.19 16.44 -5.61
C ASP A 53 -1.45 14.97 -5.24
N PRO A 54 -2.66 14.65 -4.73
CA PRO A 54 -3.02 13.30 -4.32
C PRO A 54 -2.97 12.30 -5.49
N TRP A 55 -3.24 12.76 -6.69
CA TRP A 55 -3.21 11.93 -7.90
C TRP A 55 -1.78 11.54 -8.27
N LYS A 56 -0.84 12.45 -8.18
CA LYS A 56 0.57 12.15 -8.41
C LYS A 56 1.13 11.16 -7.40
N ARG A 57 0.68 11.25 -6.14
CA ARG A 57 1.01 10.25 -5.11
C ARG A 57 0.44 8.87 -5.46
N LEU A 58 -0.82 8.80 -5.86
CA LEU A 58 -1.45 7.55 -6.29
C LEU A 58 -0.71 6.95 -7.48
N ILE A 59 -0.43 7.73 -8.51
CA ILE A 59 0.30 7.29 -9.70
C ILE A 59 1.69 6.75 -9.32
N ARG A 60 2.41 7.39 -8.40
CA ARG A 60 3.71 6.88 -7.93
C ARG A 60 3.61 5.54 -7.23
N THR A 61 2.61 5.36 -6.37
CA THR A 61 2.36 4.09 -5.68
C THR A 61 1.99 2.99 -6.67
N LEU A 62 1.12 3.29 -7.62
CA LEU A 62 0.74 2.35 -8.68
C LEU A 62 1.92 2.04 -9.60
N SER A 63 2.77 3.01 -9.91
CA SER A 63 3.97 2.79 -10.73
C SER A 63 4.94 1.82 -10.07
N LEU A 64 5.17 1.95 -8.75
CA LEU A 64 5.97 0.98 -8.00
C LEU A 64 5.34 -0.42 -8.07
N GLN A 65 4.05 -0.53 -7.74
CA GLN A 65 3.35 -1.81 -7.75
C GLN A 65 3.36 -2.46 -9.14
N ASN A 66 3.15 -1.66 -10.19
CA ASN A 66 3.20 -2.13 -11.57
C ASN A 66 4.62 -2.57 -11.98
N SER A 67 5.65 -1.81 -11.62
CA SER A 67 7.05 -2.20 -11.89
C SER A 67 7.41 -3.52 -11.21
N VAL A 68 6.98 -3.71 -9.96
CA VAL A 68 7.25 -4.95 -9.21
C VAL A 68 6.45 -6.13 -9.78
N THR A 69 5.20 -5.91 -10.20
CA THR A 69 4.31 -6.99 -10.67
C THR A 69 4.55 -7.37 -12.13
N PHE A 70 4.71 -6.36 -13.02
CA PHE A 70 4.67 -6.55 -14.47
C PHE A 70 5.98 -6.16 -15.17
N GLY A 71 6.87 -5.44 -14.48
CA GLY A 71 8.13 -4.96 -15.03
C GLY A 71 9.24 -6.00 -14.97
N THR A 72 10.35 -5.65 -15.59
CA THR A 72 11.62 -6.39 -15.46
C THR A 72 12.15 -6.29 -14.02
N LYS A 73 13.04 -7.19 -13.65
CA LYS A 73 13.73 -7.12 -12.34
C LYS A 73 14.42 -5.78 -12.14
N LYS A 74 15.09 -5.30 -13.18
CA LYS A 74 15.77 -4.00 -13.16
C LYS A 74 14.81 -2.85 -12.87
N GLU A 75 13.66 -2.79 -13.52
CA GLU A 75 12.66 -1.73 -13.29
C GLU A 75 12.07 -1.80 -11.88
N ALA A 76 11.81 -3.00 -11.37
CA ALA A 76 11.34 -3.23 -10.02
C ALA A 76 12.35 -2.76 -8.98
N ASP A 77 13.62 -3.18 -9.11
CA ASP A 77 14.72 -2.81 -8.21
C ASP A 77 14.97 -1.30 -8.20
N GLU A 78 15.02 -0.65 -9.37
CA GLU A 78 15.17 0.80 -9.48
C GLU A 78 14.01 1.56 -8.84
N SER A 79 12.78 1.04 -8.98
CA SER A 79 11.60 1.63 -8.36
C SER A 79 11.63 1.48 -6.84
N ALA A 80 12.04 0.33 -6.33
CA ALA A 80 12.22 0.08 -4.91
C ALA A 80 13.30 0.99 -4.30
N ILE A 81 14.46 1.13 -4.97
CA ILE A 81 15.54 2.02 -4.53
C ILE A 81 15.03 3.47 -4.41
N ARG A 82 14.26 3.95 -5.38
CA ARG A 82 13.69 5.32 -5.34
C ARG A 82 12.75 5.53 -4.15
N ILE A 83 11.90 4.54 -3.86
CA ILE A 83 10.97 4.62 -2.71
C ILE A 83 11.73 4.54 -1.40
N ASN A 84 12.70 3.63 -1.27
CA ASN A 84 13.49 3.48 -0.05
C ASN A 84 14.27 4.77 0.28
N LYS A 85 14.89 5.41 -0.71
CA LYS A 85 15.54 6.73 -0.54
C LYS A 85 14.57 7.82 -0.07
N LEU A 86 13.31 7.78 -0.53
CA LEU A 86 12.29 8.70 -0.03
C LEU A 86 11.95 8.42 1.44
N HIS A 87 11.85 7.16 1.84
CA HIS A 87 11.55 6.78 3.22
C HIS A 87 12.68 7.18 4.19
N GLU A 88 13.95 7.14 3.77
CA GLU A 88 15.09 7.52 4.60
C GLU A 88 15.01 8.96 5.17
N VAL A 89 14.33 9.86 4.48
CA VAL A 89 14.20 11.27 4.90
C VAL A 89 12.89 11.57 5.61
N ILE A 90 11.94 10.63 5.65
CA ILE A 90 10.64 10.81 6.31
C ILE A 90 10.74 10.29 7.74
N LYS A 91 11.15 11.16 8.65
CA LYS A 91 11.25 10.88 10.09
C LYS A 91 11.17 12.17 10.87
N GLY A 92 10.69 12.09 12.09
CA GLY A 92 10.55 13.25 12.95
C GLY A 92 9.77 12.95 14.22
N ARG A 93 9.19 13.99 14.81
CA ARG A 93 8.29 13.89 15.96
C ARG A 93 6.92 14.43 15.57
N ASP A 94 5.88 13.67 15.86
CA ASP A 94 4.51 14.10 15.60
C ASP A 94 4.10 15.20 16.61
N GLU A 95 3.64 16.33 16.12
CA GLU A 95 3.22 17.46 16.97
C GLU A 95 1.91 17.18 17.73
N VAL A 96 1.12 16.21 17.27
CA VAL A 96 -0.16 15.86 17.87
C VAL A 96 0.00 14.87 19.01
N THR A 97 0.73 13.77 18.79
CA THR A 97 0.92 12.72 19.79
C THR A 97 2.20 12.90 20.62
N GLY A 98 3.17 13.64 20.11
CA GLY A 98 4.49 13.78 20.70
C GLY A 98 5.40 12.57 20.45
N ASP A 99 4.96 11.56 19.73
CA ASP A 99 5.72 10.36 19.42
C ASP A 99 6.68 10.59 18.24
N THR A 100 7.74 9.81 18.20
CA THR A 100 8.65 9.77 17.04
C THR A 100 8.12 8.87 15.95
N TYR A 101 8.25 9.29 14.70
CA TYR A 101 7.94 8.47 13.53
C TYR A 101 9.16 8.32 12.63
N ASP A 102 9.25 7.16 11.97
CA ASP A 102 10.26 6.83 10.97
C ASP A 102 9.60 5.97 9.89
N ALA A 103 9.64 6.42 8.63
CA ALA A 103 9.05 5.66 7.53
C ALA A 103 9.79 4.33 7.23
N LEU A 104 10.93 4.08 7.87
CA LEU A 104 11.64 2.79 7.85
C LEU A 104 11.33 1.92 9.07
N ASP A 105 10.45 2.36 9.97
CA ASP A 105 9.98 1.53 11.08
C ASP A 105 9.30 0.27 10.54
N GLN A 106 9.72 -0.89 11.05
CA GLN A 106 9.33 -2.18 10.50
C GLN A 106 7.86 -2.50 10.69
N GLU A 107 7.26 -2.07 11.80
CA GLU A 107 5.84 -2.29 12.05
C GLU A 107 4.99 -1.42 11.12
N GLN A 108 5.37 -0.15 10.93
CA GLN A 108 4.67 0.77 10.03
C GLN A 108 4.79 0.32 8.57
N LEU A 109 5.99 -0.11 8.13
CA LEU A 109 6.18 -0.68 6.80
C LEU A 109 5.31 -1.93 6.58
N LEU A 110 5.29 -2.84 7.57
CA LEU A 110 4.46 -4.04 7.50
C LEU A 110 2.98 -3.70 7.49
N TRP A 111 2.53 -2.72 8.29
CA TRP A 111 1.16 -2.24 8.29
C TRP A 111 0.72 -1.74 6.91
N VAL A 112 1.52 -0.86 6.31
CA VAL A 112 1.26 -0.32 4.96
C VAL A 112 1.15 -1.44 3.94
N HIS A 113 2.12 -2.36 3.94
CA HIS A 113 2.15 -3.49 3.01
C HIS A 113 0.96 -4.43 3.20
N ALA A 114 0.63 -4.76 4.44
CA ALA A 114 -0.50 -5.63 4.77
C ALA A 114 -1.84 -5.02 4.34
N CYS A 115 -2.04 -3.73 4.57
CA CYS A 115 -3.24 -3.02 4.12
C CYS A 115 -3.41 -3.08 2.60
N LEU A 116 -2.33 -2.88 1.83
CA LEU A 116 -2.35 -3.01 0.37
C LEU A 116 -2.70 -4.43 -0.06
N GLN A 117 -2.00 -5.43 0.46
CA GLN A 117 -2.20 -6.83 0.12
C GLN A 117 -3.63 -7.30 0.43
N LEU A 118 -4.13 -7.05 1.64
CA LEU A 118 -5.47 -7.46 2.06
C LEU A 118 -6.58 -6.71 1.29
N SER A 119 -6.34 -5.46 0.93
CA SER A 119 -7.28 -4.68 0.11
C SER A 119 -7.34 -5.20 -1.32
N SER A 120 -6.23 -5.59 -1.91
CA SER A 120 -6.19 -6.21 -3.25
C SER A 120 -6.99 -7.52 -3.28
N ILE A 121 -6.78 -8.42 -2.32
CA ILE A 121 -7.56 -9.65 -2.20
C ILE A 121 -9.04 -9.35 -2.01
N TYR A 122 -9.38 -8.41 -1.12
CA TYR A 122 -10.77 -8.06 -0.84
C TYR A 122 -11.51 -7.62 -2.11
N PHE A 123 -10.95 -6.70 -2.89
CA PHE A 123 -11.60 -6.21 -4.11
C PHE A 123 -11.62 -7.27 -5.21
N TYR A 124 -10.55 -8.05 -5.36
CA TYR A 124 -10.54 -9.16 -6.29
C TYR A 124 -11.67 -10.16 -5.99
N GLU A 125 -11.84 -10.56 -4.72
CA GLU A 125 -12.89 -11.49 -4.32
C GLU A 125 -14.31 -10.92 -4.47
N LYS A 126 -14.47 -9.60 -4.40
CA LYS A 126 -15.77 -8.93 -4.58
C LYS A 126 -16.17 -8.76 -6.05
N THR A 127 -15.22 -8.69 -6.95
CA THR A 127 -15.46 -8.27 -8.33
C THR A 127 -15.13 -9.32 -9.39
N VAL A 128 -14.25 -10.26 -9.06
CA VAL A 128 -13.81 -11.30 -10.01
C VAL A 128 -14.27 -12.68 -9.55
N ARG A 129 -13.68 -13.22 -8.50
CA ARG A 129 -14.05 -14.50 -7.90
C ARG A 129 -13.42 -14.69 -6.53
N ARG A 130 -13.96 -15.60 -5.75
CA ARG A 130 -13.32 -16.04 -4.50
C ARG A 130 -12.00 -16.76 -4.79
N LEU A 131 -11.00 -16.51 -3.97
CA LEU A 131 -9.74 -17.22 -3.95
C LEU A 131 -9.80 -18.36 -2.93
N THR A 132 -9.21 -19.48 -3.27
CA THR A 132 -8.95 -20.58 -2.32
C THR A 132 -7.87 -20.14 -1.32
N GLU A 133 -7.79 -20.81 -0.19
CA GLU A 133 -6.73 -20.53 0.80
C GLU A 133 -5.32 -20.82 0.23
N ILE A 134 -5.21 -21.80 -0.67
CA ILE A 134 -3.95 -22.06 -1.38
C ILE A 134 -3.56 -20.87 -2.25
N GLU A 135 -4.48 -20.30 -3.01
CA GLU A 135 -4.23 -19.12 -3.85
C GLU A 135 -3.90 -17.88 -3.01
N LYS A 136 -4.60 -17.66 -1.90
CA LYS A 136 -4.30 -16.57 -0.97
C LYS A 136 -2.91 -16.70 -0.37
N ASN A 137 -2.52 -17.90 0.04
CA ASN A 137 -1.18 -18.15 0.56
C ASN A 137 -0.10 -18.01 -0.52
N GLN A 138 -0.39 -18.40 -1.76
CA GLN A 138 0.53 -18.17 -2.88
C GLN A 138 0.69 -16.67 -3.18
N TYR A 139 -0.42 -15.92 -3.23
CA TYR A 139 -0.38 -14.46 -3.37
C TYR A 139 0.40 -13.79 -2.22
N HIS A 140 0.20 -14.24 -0.98
CA HIS A 140 0.95 -13.75 0.17
C HIS A 140 2.45 -14.04 0.05
N LYS A 141 2.83 -15.25 -0.34
CA LYS A 141 4.23 -15.65 -0.56
C LYS A 141 4.94 -14.77 -1.60
N GLU A 142 4.25 -14.47 -2.68
CA GLU A 142 4.75 -13.59 -3.73
C GLU A 142 4.85 -12.14 -3.23
N ASN A 143 3.85 -11.66 -2.45
CA ASN A 143 3.92 -10.35 -1.81
C ASN A 143 5.07 -10.21 -0.81
N MET A 144 5.51 -11.29 -0.16
CA MET A 144 6.72 -11.24 0.70
C MET A 144 7.98 -10.85 -0.09
N VAL A 145 8.07 -11.18 -1.38
CA VAL A 145 9.17 -10.70 -2.23
C VAL A 145 9.07 -9.18 -2.44
N ALA A 146 7.88 -8.68 -2.75
CA ALA A 146 7.63 -7.24 -2.90
C ALA A 146 7.90 -6.48 -1.58
N ALA A 147 7.53 -7.06 -0.44
CA ALA A 147 7.78 -6.49 0.88
C ALA A 147 9.29 -6.33 1.16
N GLN A 148 10.10 -7.33 0.79
CA GLN A 148 11.56 -7.26 0.96
C GLN A 148 12.20 -6.16 0.10
N LEU A 149 11.68 -5.89 -1.08
CA LEU A 149 12.14 -4.79 -1.93
C LEU A 149 11.95 -3.42 -1.27
N VAL A 150 10.94 -3.27 -0.42
CA VAL A 150 10.72 -2.06 0.38
C VAL A 150 11.23 -2.19 1.82
N LEU A 151 12.27 -2.99 2.02
CA LEU A 151 13.05 -3.14 3.25
C LEU A 151 12.28 -3.73 4.45
N ILE A 152 11.18 -4.42 4.24
CA ILE A 152 10.51 -5.16 5.33
C ILE A 152 11.34 -6.41 5.64
N ASN A 153 11.68 -6.58 6.92
CA ASN A 153 12.44 -7.73 7.37
C ASN A 153 11.61 -9.01 7.29
N LYS A 154 12.07 -9.96 6.48
CA LYS A 154 11.41 -11.26 6.30
C LYS A 154 11.08 -11.99 7.59
N LYS A 155 11.92 -11.87 8.62
CA LYS A 155 11.71 -12.54 9.93
C LYS A 155 10.53 -11.96 10.71
N GLN A 156 10.10 -10.74 10.41
CA GLN A 156 8.98 -10.08 11.06
C GLN A 156 7.66 -10.26 10.31
N MET A 157 7.72 -10.78 9.08
CA MET A 157 6.52 -11.01 8.28
C MET A 157 5.78 -12.27 8.75
N PRO A 158 4.46 -12.20 8.91
CA PRO A 158 3.61 -13.38 9.04
C PRO A 158 3.86 -14.35 7.87
N GLN A 159 3.80 -15.64 8.13
CA GLN A 159 4.19 -16.64 7.12
C GLN A 159 3.02 -17.06 6.21
N THR A 160 1.79 -16.82 6.63
CA THR A 160 0.56 -17.15 5.89
C THR A 160 -0.35 -15.95 5.74
N HIS A 161 -1.23 -15.99 4.74
CA HIS A 161 -2.29 -15.00 4.58
C HIS A 161 -3.17 -14.86 5.82
N MET A 162 -3.50 -15.98 6.46
CA MET A 162 -4.33 -15.98 7.67
C MET A 162 -3.62 -15.29 8.84
N GLU A 163 -2.33 -15.59 9.05
CA GLU A 163 -1.52 -14.92 10.08
C GLU A 163 -1.42 -13.41 9.82
N LEU A 164 -1.21 -12.99 8.56
CA LEU A 164 -1.18 -11.57 8.21
C LEU A 164 -2.51 -10.88 8.52
N LYS A 165 -3.63 -11.52 8.15
CA LYS A 165 -4.97 -11.02 8.46
C LYS A 165 -5.19 -10.91 9.97
N GLN A 166 -4.80 -11.93 10.74
CA GLN A 166 -4.93 -11.92 12.19
C GLN A 166 -4.04 -10.84 12.82
N TRP A 167 -2.83 -10.66 12.32
CA TRP A 167 -1.93 -9.61 12.77
C TRP A 167 -2.57 -8.22 12.58
N VAL A 168 -3.14 -7.93 11.39
CA VAL A 168 -3.84 -6.66 11.12
C VAL A 168 -5.04 -6.48 12.04
N VAL A 169 -5.83 -7.52 12.27
CA VAL A 169 -6.99 -7.45 13.20
C VAL A 169 -6.54 -7.18 14.63
N ASN A 170 -5.48 -7.82 15.09
CA ASN A 170 -4.95 -7.62 16.44
C ASN A 170 -4.45 -6.18 16.61
N LYS A 171 -3.62 -5.70 15.65
CA LYS A 171 -3.09 -4.33 15.65
C LYS A 171 -4.21 -3.28 15.62
N SER A 172 -5.23 -3.47 14.80
CA SER A 172 -6.36 -2.53 14.72
C SER A 172 -7.20 -2.44 16.01
N ARG A 173 -7.04 -3.38 16.94
CA ARG A 173 -7.72 -3.39 18.25
C ARG A 173 -6.85 -2.84 19.38
N GLU A 174 -5.56 -2.63 19.15
CA GLU A 174 -4.69 -1.99 20.14
C GLU A 174 -5.18 -0.56 20.38
N LYS A 175 -5.11 -0.11 21.64
CA LYS A 175 -5.54 1.24 22.01
C LYS A 175 -4.71 2.27 21.23
N ASP A 176 -5.37 3.24 20.66
CA ASP A 176 -4.80 4.38 19.93
C ASP A 176 -3.95 4.00 18.68
N TYR A 177 -3.96 2.71 18.26
CA TYR A 177 -3.27 2.28 17.04
C TYR A 177 -3.89 2.87 15.78
N LEU A 178 -5.22 2.99 15.74
CA LEU A 178 -5.96 3.64 14.67
C LEU A 178 -6.83 4.76 15.26
N LEU A 179 -6.72 5.94 14.69
CA LEU A 179 -7.47 7.14 15.06
C LEU A 179 -8.06 7.80 13.81
N ILE A 180 -9.11 8.58 13.99
CA ILE A 180 -9.62 9.47 12.93
C ILE A 180 -8.72 10.71 12.90
N THR A 181 -7.60 10.60 12.19
CA THR A 181 -6.65 11.69 12.04
C THR A 181 -7.17 12.76 11.07
N ASP A 182 -6.59 13.96 11.09
CA ASP A 182 -6.81 15.01 10.09
C ASP A 182 -6.48 14.50 8.68
N VAL A 183 -5.36 13.77 8.53
CA VAL A 183 -4.97 13.14 7.25
C VAL A 183 -6.01 12.13 6.77
N ALA A 184 -6.62 11.35 7.68
CA ALA A 184 -7.67 10.40 7.29
C ALA A 184 -8.92 11.11 6.77
N LYS A 185 -9.31 12.26 7.36
CA LYS A 185 -10.42 13.09 6.87
C LYS A 185 -10.11 13.69 5.49
N ASP A 186 -8.92 14.24 5.31
CA ASP A 186 -8.49 14.79 4.02
C ASP A 186 -8.48 13.70 2.93
N VAL A 187 -7.99 12.51 3.25
CA VAL A 187 -7.97 11.37 2.33
C VAL A 187 -9.40 10.91 1.99
N GLU A 188 -10.29 10.89 2.96
CA GLU A 188 -11.70 10.58 2.73
C GLU A 188 -12.34 11.54 1.72
N GLU A 189 -12.13 12.85 1.89
CA GLU A 189 -12.65 13.87 0.97
C GLU A 189 -12.05 13.74 -0.43
N ILE A 190 -10.74 13.43 -0.54
CA ILE A 190 -10.09 13.18 -1.83
C ILE A 190 -10.72 11.96 -2.53
N ILE A 191 -10.98 10.88 -1.79
CA ILE A 191 -11.60 9.66 -2.34
C ILE A 191 -13.03 9.94 -2.80
N LYS A 192 -13.83 10.64 -1.99
CA LYS A 192 -15.21 11.04 -2.34
C LYS A 192 -15.25 11.95 -3.56
N GLY A 193 -14.30 12.88 -3.65
CA GLY A 193 -14.20 13.81 -4.77
C GLY A 193 -13.82 13.16 -6.11
N GLY A 194 -13.31 11.91 -6.08
CA GLY A 194 -12.91 11.14 -7.25
C GLY A 194 -11.83 11.81 -8.11
N PRO A 195 -11.32 11.13 -9.13
CA PRO A 195 -10.36 11.69 -10.10
C PRO A 195 -11.09 12.49 -11.19
N VAL A 196 -11.94 13.43 -10.80
CA VAL A 196 -12.71 14.19 -11.77
C VAL A 196 -11.89 15.37 -12.25
N PRO A 197 -11.51 15.45 -13.54
CA PRO A 197 -10.88 16.62 -14.10
C PRO A 197 -11.67 17.90 -13.76
N ILE A 198 -10.97 18.97 -13.42
CA ILE A 198 -11.58 20.23 -12.94
C ILE A 198 -12.70 20.73 -13.84
N HIS A 199 -12.60 20.53 -15.15
CA HIS A 199 -13.57 20.98 -16.14
C HIS A 199 -14.90 20.17 -16.14
N ILE A 200 -14.97 19.02 -15.50
CA ILE A 200 -16.21 18.24 -15.36
C ILE A 200 -16.75 18.17 -13.92
N LYS A 201 -16.05 18.79 -12.95
CA LYS A 201 -16.51 18.87 -11.55
C LYS A 201 -17.94 19.40 -11.38
N PRO A 202 -18.43 20.38 -12.19
CA PRO A 202 -19.81 20.88 -12.09
C PRO A 202 -20.87 19.85 -12.48
N ILE A 203 -20.50 18.77 -13.14
CA ILE A 203 -21.45 17.75 -13.67
C ILE A 203 -21.47 16.53 -12.74
N TRP A 204 -20.54 16.46 -11.79
CA TRP A 204 -20.43 15.36 -10.83
C TRP A 204 -21.10 15.76 -9.52
N PRO A 205 -22.10 15.02 -9.02
CA PRO A 205 -22.77 15.31 -7.76
C PRO A 205 -21.86 15.18 -6.54
#